data_151fb4e20bfc712fc2c5f8d420c49c29
#
_entry.id   151fb4e20bfc712fc2c5f8d420c49c29
#
_cell.length_a   1.000
_cell.length_b   1.000
_cell.length_c   1.000
_cell.angle_alpha   90.00
_cell.angle_beta   90.00
_cell.angle_gamma   90.00
#
_symmetry.space_group_name_H-M   'P 1'
#
loop_
_entity.id
_entity.type
_entity.pdbx_description
1 polymer ?
#
loop_
_entity_poly.entity_id
_entity_poly.type
_entity_poly.pdbx_seq_one_letter_code
_entity_poly.pdbx_strand_id
1 'polypeptide(L)'
;MRTLRRVKIAGLSTYVPPRLLTNADLEKLVDTTNEWILQRTGIKQRHVVDAGVATSDLAKEAALGAMAQAGVTPDEIGFIVVGTTTPDTIFPSTACMLQTKIGAHNAWGFDLGAACSGFTYALTTGMQMVATGAHDRALVVGADVMSSIIDYTDRTTCVLFGDGAGAVVLVPADDSEPAIIDFAHEIDGSGGPALCMPAGGSRMPASHETVEKRLHYVKQDGQTVFKFAVRKTEEICRRVLERNRLDPSQIDLFVSHQANRRIITAAAARLGLPDSRVIINLEMYGNTTAATIPLALGDAIREGRVKKGDLILLASVGAGFTVGAVLLRWAI
;
A
#
# COMPACT_ATOMS: atom_id res chain seq x y z
N MET A 1 -29.68 10.02 -16.21
CA MET A 1 -28.32 9.59 -15.79
C MET A 1 -28.34 9.46 -14.28
N ARG A 2 -27.79 8.38 -13.70
CA ARG A 2 -27.60 8.35 -12.23
C ARG A 2 -26.50 9.35 -11.88
N THR A 3 -26.76 10.23 -10.91
CA THR A 3 -25.74 11.13 -10.36
C THR A 3 -24.68 10.29 -9.62
N LEU A 4 -23.39 10.58 -9.80
CA LEU A 4 -22.34 9.93 -9.04
C LEU A 4 -22.47 10.26 -7.55
N ARG A 5 -22.37 9.24 -6.71
CA ARG A 5 -22.42 9.40 -5.25
C ARG A 5 -21.04 9.81 -4.74
N ARG A 6 -21.02 10.59 -3.69
CA ARG A 6 -19.80 10.82 -2.89
C ARG A 6 -19.50 9.53 -2.10
N VAL A 7 -18.21 9.29 -1.83
CA VAL A 7 -17.73 8.05 -1.18
C VAL A 7 -16.81 8.41 -0.04
N LYS A 8 -17.02 7.77 1.11
CA LYS A 8 -16.17 7.92 2.29
C LYS A 8 -15.57 6.59 2.74
N ILE A 9 -14.48 6.70 3.49
CA ILE A 9 -13.93 5.60 4.28
C ILE A 9 -14.76 5.54 5.57
N ALA A 10 -15.41 4.40 5.82
CA ALA A 10 -16.23 4.17 7.01
C ALA A 10 -15.50 3.34 8.07
N GLY A 11 -14.44 2.61 7.69
CA GLY A 11 -13.60 1.85 8.61
C GLY A 11 -12.23 1.62 8.01
N LEU A 12 -11.21 1.57 8.87
CA LEU A 12 -9.83 1.24 8.52
C LEU A 12 -9.24 0.34 9.60
N SER A 13 -8.60 -0.74 9.19
CA SER A 13 -7.82 -1.57 10.10
C SER A 13 -6.56 -2.10 9.43
N THR A 14 -5.60 -2.45 10.24
CA THR A 14 -4.28 -2.90 9.80
C THR A 14 -3.86 -4.15 10.55
N TYR A 15 -3.03 -4.97 9.91
CA TYR A 15 -2.45 -6.15 10.53
C TYR A 15 -1.02 -6.37 10.07
N VAL A 16 -0.16 -6.75 10.98
CA VAL A 16 1.21 -7.23 10.72
C VAL A 16 1.46 -8.53 11.47
N PRO A 17 2.22 -9.46 10.90
CA PRO A 17 2.55 -10.71 11.62
C PRO A 17 3.38 -10.41 12.88
N PRO A 18 3.29 -11.25 13.93
CA PRO A 18 3.96 -11.00 15.20
C PRO A 18 5.48 -11.17 15.15
N ARG A 19 6.00 -11.98 14.21
CA ARG A 19 7.43 -12.26 14.11
C ARG A 19 8.19 -11.06 13.57
N LEU A 20 9.23 -10.65 14.31
CA LEU A 20 10.12 -9.57 13.92
C LEU A 20 11.39 -10.11 13.28
N LEU A 21 11.86 -9.43 12.24
CA LEU A 21 13.18 -9.56 11.66
C LEU A 21 13.91 -8.24 11.89
N THR A 22 14.87 -8.24 12.80
CA THR A 22 15.63 -7.04 13.20
C THR A 22 16.84 -6.81 12.32
N ASN A 23 17.46 -5.62 12.41
CA ASN A 23 18.73 -5.36 11.73
C ASN A 23 19.83 -6.30 12.25
N ALA A 24 19.86 -6.60 13.55
CA ALA A 24 20.81 -7.55 14.15
C ALA A 24 20.65 -8.99 13.62
N ASP A 25 19.45 -9.37 13.21
CA ASP A 25 19.24 -10.67 12.54
C ASP A 25 19.78 -10.65 11.11
N LEU A 26 19.63 -9.54 10.39
CA LEU A 26 20.16 -9.38 9.03
C LEU A 26 21.70 -9.33 9.00
N GLU A 27 22.36 -8.81 10.03
CA GLU A 27 23.82 -8.84 10.17
C GLU A 27 24.39 -10.26 10.20
N LYS A 28 23.58 -11.24 10.62
CA LYS A 28 23.96 -12.66 10.62
C LYS A 28 23.79 -13.33 9.25
N LEU A 29 23.02 -12.71 8.34
CA LEU A 29 22.66 -13.28 7.03
C LEU A 29 23.49 -12.68 5.88
N VAL A 30 23.78 -11.37 5.94
CA VAL A 30 24.48 -10.65 4.86
C VAL A 30 25.48 -9.65 5.45
N ASP A 31 26.46 -9.24 4.65
CA ASP A 31 27.47 -8.23 5.02
C ASP A 31 26.82 -6.84 5.12
N THR A 32 26.29 -6.51 6.30
CA THR A 32 25.63 -5.23 6.63
C THR A 32 25.80 -4.89 8.10
N THR A 33 25.41 -3.66 8.50
CA THR A 33 25.35 -3.26 9.90
C THR A 33 24.05 -2.50 10.16
N ASN A 34 23.57 -2.51 11.42
CA ASN A 34 22.42 -1.75 11.86
C ASN A 34 22.56 -0.26 11.48
N GLU A 35 23.73 0.34 11.70
CA GLU A 35 24.03 1.74 11.37
C GLU A 35 23.87 2.00 9.88
N TRP A 36 24.41 1.09 9.03
CA TRP A 36 24.31 1.20 7.59
C TRP A 36 22.84 1.15 7.12
N ILE A 37 22.06 0.21 7.66
CA ILE A 37 20.62 0.07 7.31
C ILE A 37 19.86 1.32 7.74
N LEU A 38 20.03 1.77 8.98
CA LEU A 38 19.36 2.97 9.50
C LEU A 38 19.70 4.22 8.69
N GLN A 39 20.97 4.43 8.40
CA GLN A 39 21.42 5.60 7.64
C GLN A 39 20.89 5.61 6.20
N ARG A 40 20.77 4.44 5.57
CA ARG A 40 20.36 4.31 4.18
C ARG A 40 18.85 4.29 4.00
N THR A 41 18.12 3.73 4.94
CA THR A 41 16.68 3.44 4.82
C THR A 41 15.83 4.09 5.89
N GLY A 42 16.32 4.19 7.11
CA GLY A 42 15.57 4.53 8.32
C GLY A 42 14.87 3.34 8.99
N ILE A 43 15.05 2.10 8.50
CA ILE A 43 14.35 0.90 8.98
C ILE A 43 15.11 0.29 10.15
N LYS A 44 14.42 0.04 11.28
CA LYS A 44 14.95 -0.63 12.47
C LYS A 44 14.64 -2.13 12.46
N GLN A 45 13.42 -2.46 12.03
CA GLN A 45 12.90 -3.82 12.01
C GLN A 45 11.82 -3.96 10.94
N ARG A 46 11.41 -5.18 10.67
CA ARG A 46 10.26 -5.53 9.82
C ARG A 46 9.54 -6.74 10.41
N HIS A 47 8.25 -6.79 10.14
CA HIS A 47 7.43 -7.95 10.44
C HIS A 47 7.50 -8.93 9.28
N VAL A 48 7.56 -10.22 9.58
CA VAL A 48 7.59 -11.29 8.58
C VAL A 48 6.71 -12.46 9.02
N VAL A 49 6.07 -13.09 8.07
CA VAL A 49 5.19 -14.25 8.35
C VAL A 49 5.98 -15.50 8.74
N ASP A 50 5.31 -16.42 9.43
CA ASP A 50 5.77 -17.79 9.58
C ASP A 50 5.44 -18.63 8.34
N ALA A 51 6.11 -19.76 8.19
CA ALA A 51 5.88 -20.66 7.06
C ALA A 51 4.41 -21.09 6.97
N GLY A 52 3.84 -21.03 5.77
CA GLY A 52 2.47 -21.42 5.49
C GLY A 52 1.43 -20.29 5.67
N VAL A 53 1.82 -19.11 6.14
CA VAL A 53 0.95 -17.94 6.18
C VAL A 53 1.04 -17.18 4.85
N ALA A 54 -0.11 -16.88 4.24
CA ALA A 54 -0.22 -16.26 2.94
C ALA A 54 -0.81 -14.83 3.03
N THR A 55 -0.81 -14.12 1.91
CA THR A 55 -1.30 -12.74 1.82
C THR A 55 -2.78 -12.61 2.23
N SER A 56 -3.62 -13.59 1.86
CA SER A 56 -5.03 -13.58 2.25
C SER A 56 -5.25 -13.78 3.76
N ASP A 57 -4.29 -14.38 4.49
CA ASP A 57 -4.38 -14.50 5.95
C ASP A 57 -4.18 -13.15 6.62
N LEU A 58 -3.18 -12.37 6.16
CA LEU A 58 -2.96 -11.01 6.64
C LEU A 58 -4.14 -10.09 6.28
N ALA A 59 -4.59 -10.21 5.02
CA ALA A 59 -5.73 -9.45 4.50
C ALA A 59 -7.01 -9.71 5.30
N LYS A 60 -7.25 -10.95 5.73
CA LYS A 60 -8.41 -11.34 6.56
C LYS A 60 -8.46 -10.56 7.86
N GLU A 61 -7.35 -10.51 8.60
CA GLU A 61 -7.31 -9.83 9.90
C GLU A 61 -7.56 -8.31 9.75
N ALA A 62 -6.94 -7.67 8.75
CA ALA A 62 -7.19 -6.27 8.44
C ALA A 62 -8.64 -6.02 7.99
N ALA A 63 -9.21 -6.89 7.15
CA ALA A 63 -10.58 -6.79 6.64
C ALA A 63 -11.61 -6.89 7.75
N LEU A 64 -11.49 -7.89 8.62
CA LEU A 64 -12.40 -8.08 9.76
C LEU A 64 -12.41 -6.86 10.68
N GLY A 65 -11.23 -6.33 11.00
CA GLY A 65 -11.12 -5.10 11.81
C GLY A 65 -11.75 -3.88 11.13
N ALA A 66 -11.54 -3.69 9.83
CA ALA A 66 -12.13 -2.58 9.09
C ALA A 66 -13.66 -2.68 8.99
N MET A 67 -14.20 -3.87 8.78
CA MET A 67 -15.64 -4.12 8.78
C MET A 67 -16.25 -3.88 10.17
N ALA A 68 -15.59 -4.35 11.23
CA ALA A 68 -16.05 -4.12 12.61
C ALA A 68 -16.10 -2.63 12.94
N GLN A 69 -15.08 -1.86 12.56
CA GLN A 69 -15.06 -0.41 12.77
C GLN A 69 -16.16 0.31 11.95
N ALA A 70 -16.43 -0.16 10.72
CA ALA A 70 -17.48 0.39 9.88
C ALA A 70 -18.91 -0.01 10.32
N GLY A 71 -19.05 -0.97 11.23
CA GLY A 71 -20.35 -1.56 11.59
C GLY A 71 -20.99 -2.33 10.44
N VAL A 72 -20.17 -2.95 9.56
CA VAL A 72 -20.61 -3.66 8.35
C VAL A 72 -20.35 -5.16 8.52
N THR A 73 -21.36 -5.96 8.19
CA THR A 73 -21.25 -7.43 8.18
C THR A 73 -20.64 -7.92 6.86
N PRO A 74 -20.05 -9.12 6.82
CA PRO A 74 -19.50 -9.70 5.59
C PRO A 74 -20.53 -9.78 4.44
N ASP A 75 -21.76 -10.15 4.72
CA ASP A 75 -22.83 -10.28 3.72
C ASP A 75 -23.26 -8.95 3.08
N GLU A 76 -22.92 -7.82 3.71
CA GLU A 76 -23.19 -6.50 3.17
C GLU A 76 -22.09 -6.01 2.21
N ILE A 77 -20.93 -6.65 2.16
CA ILE A 77 -19.88 -6.34 1.21
C ILE A 77 -20.28 -6.87 -0.16
N GLY A 78 -20.38 -5.98 -1.15
CA GLY A 78 -20.71 -6.34 -2.52
C GLY A 78 -19.51 -6.42 -3.46
N PHE A 79 -18.38 -5.79 -3.09
CA PHE A 79 -17.18 -5.75 -3.90
C PHE A 79 -15.90 -5.81 -3.05
N ILE A 80 -14.93 -6.62 -3.49
CA ILE A 80 -13.59 -6.75 -2.86
C ILE A 80 -12.53 -6.48 -3.92
N VAL A 81 -11.59 -5.60 -3.60
CA VAL A 81 -10.38 -5.42 -4.40
C VAL A 81 -9.14 -5.50 -3.52
N VAL A 82 -8.20 -6.35 -3.90
CA VAL A 82 -6.94 -6.55 -3.18
C VAL A 82 -5.79 -6.05 -4.03
N GLY A 83 -5.12 -4.98 -3.58
CA GLY A 83 -3.84 -4.53 -4.14
C GLY A 83 -2.73 -5.41 -3.60
N THR A 84 -2.13 -6.24 -4.44
CA THR A 84 -1.04 -7.15 -4.04
C THR A 84 -0.10 -7.46 -5.21
N THR A 85 1.16 -7.80 -4.89
CA THR A 85 2.15 -8.36 -5.80
C THR A 85 2.59 -9.76 -5.38
N THR A 86 2.08 -10.22 -4.23
CA THR A 86 2.38 -11.52 -3.65
C THR A 86 1.07 -12.29 -3.37
N PRO A 87 0.26 -12.57 -4.43
CA PRO A 87 -0.97 -13.31 -4.25
C PRO A 87 -0.67 -14.72 -3.68
N ASP A 88 -1.64 -15.31 -2.99
CA ASP A 88 -1.52 -16.68 -2.46
C ASP A 88 -1.16 -17.67 -3.58
N THR A 89 -1.78 -17.49 -4.73
CA THR A 89 -1.58 -18.27 -5.96
C THR A 89 -1.79 -17.34 -7.17
N ILE A 90 -1.30 -17.75 -8.36
CA ILE A 90 -1.59 -17.01 -9.60
C ILE A 90 -3.11 -16.97 -9.88
N PHE A 91 -3.79 -18.07 -9.62
CA PHE A 91 -5.25 -18.20 -9.60
C PHE A 91 -5.64 -19.40 -8.71
N PRO A 92 -6.76 -19.33 -7.95
CA PRO A 92 -7.67 -18.20 -7.83
C PRO A 92 -6.99 -16.97 -7.21
N SER A 93 -7.62 -15.78 -7.36
CA SER A 93 -7.09 -14.53 -6.81
C SER A 93 -7.12 -14.52 -5.28
N THR A 94 -6.27 -13.70 -4.66
CA THR A 94 -6.30 -13.43 -3.21
C THR A 94 -7.66 -12.89 -2.76
N ALA A 95 -8.34 -12.09 -3.60
CA ALA A 95 -9.69 -11.62 -3.33
C ALA A 95 -10.71 -12.77 -3.20
N CYS A 96 -10.59 -13.84 -4.02
CA CYS A 96 -11.43 -15.03 -3.89
C CYS A 96 -11.16 -15.77 -2.58
N MET A 97 -9.88 -15.91 -2.21
CA MET A 97 -9.49 -16.56 -0.94
C MET A 97 -9.98 -15.73 0.25
N LEU A 98 -9.81 -14.43 0.20
CA LEU A 98 -10.26 -13.50 1.23
C LEU A 98 -11.78 -13.55 1.40
N GLN A 99 -12.54 -13.50 0.29
CA GLN A 99 -13.99 -13.58 0.27
C GLN A 99 -14.51 -14.78 1.10
N THR A 100 -13.93 -15.95 0.87
CA THR A 100 -14.24 -17.18 1.62
C THR A 100 -13.83 -17.06 3.09
N LYS A 101 -12.61 -16.58 3.37
CA LYS A 101 -12.07 -16.49 4.74
C LYS A 101 -12.84 -15.54 5.65
N ILE A 102 -13.47 -14.49 5.09
CA ILE A 102 -14.29 -13.54 5.86
C ILE A 102 -15.79 -13.82 5.78
N GLY A 103 -16.23 -14.79 4.98
CA GLY A 103 -17.64 -15.12 4.83
C GLY A 103 -18.46 -14.11 4.00
N ALA A 104 -17.84 -13.32 3.12
CA ALA A 104 -18.51 -12.30 2.32
C ALA A 104 -19.16 -12.90 1.06
N HIS A 105 -20.14 -13.80 1.24
CA HIS A 105 -20.70 -14.64 0.17
C HIS A 105 -21.35 -13.83 -0.98
N ASN A 106 -21.79 -12.60 -0.72
CA ASN A 106 -22.42 -11.73 -1.72
C ASN A 106 -21.40 -10.90 -2.52
N ALA A 107 -20.12 -10.92 -2.13
CA ALA A 107 -19.08 -10.14 -2.78
C ALA A 107 -18.51 -10.86 -4.00
N TRP A 108 -18.19 -10.08 -5.03
CA TRP A 108 -17.27 -10.46 -6.09
C TRP A 108 -16.05 -9.54 -6.06
N GLY A 109 -14.97 -9.93 -6.73
CA GLY A 109 -13.78 -9.10 -6.69
C GLY A 109 -12.61 -9.69 -7.46
N PHE A 110 -11.45 -9.02 -7.32
CA PHE A 110 -10.22 -9.39 -8.01
C PHE A 110 -8.97 -8.80 -7.34
N ASP A 111 -7.80 -9.32 -7.70
CA ASP A 111 -6.52 -8.74 -7.33
C ASP A 111 -6.11 -7.68 -8.34
N LEU A 112 -5.50 -6.60 -7.84
CA LEU A 112 -5.00 -5.48 -8.63
C LEU A 112 -3.48 -5.38 -8.48
N GLY A 113 -2.77 -5.56 -9.60
CA GLY A 113 -1.32 -5.48 -9.67
C GLY A 113 -0.82 -4.07 -10.00
N ALA A 114 -0.38 -3.32 -8.98
CA ALA A 114 0.27 -2.01 -9.15
C ALA A 114 1.42 -1.81 -8.14
N ALA A 115 1.98 -2.89 -7.63
CA ALA A 115 3.04 -2.92 -6.63
C ALA A 115 2.74 -1.98 -5.45
N CYS A 116 3.71 -1.14 -5.06
CA CYS A 116 3.54 -0.22 -3.94
C CYS A 116 2.42 0.81 -4.13
N SER A 117 1.92 1.01 -5.36
CA SER A 117 0.72 1.81 -5.62
C SER A 117 -0.58 1.00 -5.53
N GLY A 118 -0.50 -0.29 -5.21
CA GLY A 118 -1.64 -1.21 -5.18
C GLY A 118 -2.79 -0.69 -4.34
N PHE A 119 -2.53 -0.18 -3.14
CA PHE A 119 -3.59 0.35 -2.28
C PHE A 119 -4.26 1.61 -2.86
N THR A 120 -3.51 2.58 -3.39
CA THR A 120 -4.12 3.81 -3.95
C THR A 120 -4.93 3.52 -5.21
N TYR A 121 -4.50 2.56 -6.03
CA TYR A 121 -5.24 2.11 -7.21
C TYR A 121 -6.48 1.31 -6.80
N ALA A 122 -6.36 0.41 -5.84
CA ALA A 122 -7.49 -0.34 -5.30
C ALA A 122 -8.52 0.58 -4.62
N LEU A 123 -8.05 1.58 -3.85
CA LEU A 123 -8.92 2.59 -3.21
C LEU A 123 -9.76 3.33 -4.25
N THR A 124 -9.12 3.79 -5.32
CA THR A 124 -9.83 4.48 -6.41
C THR A 124 -10.79 3.55 -7.15
N THR A 125 -10.39 2.30 -7.40
CA THR A 125 -11.26 1.30 -8.04
C THR A 125 -12.49 1.02 -7.18
N GLY A 126 -12.31 0.75 -5.90
CA GLY A 126 -13.43 0.53 -4.96
C GLY A 126 -14.33 1.76 -4.84
N MET A 127 -13.74 2.96 -4.80
CA MET A 127 -14.48 4.22 -4.81
C MET A 127 -15.39 4.32 -6.04
N GLN A 128 -14.90 3.99 -7.23
CA GLN A 128 -15.73 4.04 -8.45
C GLN A 128 -16.90 3.05 -8.42
N MET A 129 -16.71 1.86 -7.85
CA MET A 129 -17.79 0.87 -7.69
C MET A 129 -18.91 1.38 -6.79
N VAL A 130 -18.55 2.11 -5.72
CA VAL A 130 -19.53 2.73 -4.83
C VAL A 130 -20.12 4.00 -5.45
N ALA A 131 -19.30 4.86 -6.05
CA ALA A 131 -19.74 6.13 -6.64
C ALA A 131 -20.75 5.94 -7.77
N THR A 132 -20.58 4.95 -8.63
CA THR A 132 -21.52 4.64 -9.72
C THR A 132 -22.82 4.00 -9.26
N GLY A 133 -22.90 3.57 -8.00
CA GLY A 133 -24.04 2.82 -7.46
C GLY A 133 -24.08 1.36 -7.89
N ALA A 134 -22.96 0.82 -8.41
CA ALA A 134 -22.86 -0.62 -8.69
C ALA A 134 -22.91 -1.43 -7.39
N HIS A 135 -22.30 -0.90 -6.33
CA HIS A 135 -22.34 -1.47 -4.98
C HIS A 135 -22.48 -0.36 -3.93
N ASP A 136 -23.08 -0.72 -2.78
CA ASP A 136 -23.21 0.20 -1.65
C ASP A 136 -22.01 0.11 -0.70
N ARG A 137 -21.31 -1.02 -0.70
CA ARG A 137 -20.15 -1.25 0.16
C ARG A 137 -19.04 -1.97 -0.61
N ALA A 138 -17.84 -1.43 -0.52
CA ALA A 138 -16.64 -2.03 -1.08
C ALA A 138 -15.58 -2.22 0.01
N LEU A 139 -14.95 -3.39 0.02
CA LEU A 139 -13.77 -3.69 0.82
C LEU A 139 -12.53 -3.52 -0.05
N VAL A 140 -11.66 -2.62 0.35
CA VAL A 140 -10.40 -2.34 -0.33
C VAL A 140 -9.25 -2.75 0.56
N VAL A 141 -8.37 -3.58 0.05
CA VAL A 141 -7.22 -4.13 0.80
C VAL A 141 -5.92 -3.84 0.07
N GLY A 142 -4.89 -3.47 0.82
CA GLY A 142 -3.49 -3.52 0.38
C GLY A 142 -2.76 -4.52 1.26
N ALA A 143 -2.23 -5.59 0.69
CA ALA A 143 -1.58 -6.65 1.45
C ALA A 143 -0.48 -7.33 0.65
N ASP A 144 0.65 -7.60 1.30
CA ASP A 144 1.75 -8.35 0.69
C ASP A 144 2.51 -9.19 1.73
N VAL A 145 2.95 -10.37 1.31
CA VAL A 145 3.95 -11.20 1.98
C VAL A 145 5.25 -11.09 1.19
N MET A 146 5.93 -9.96 1.36
CA MET A 146 7.18 -9.67 0.63
C MET A 146 8.30 -10.62 0.97
N SER A 147 8.33 -11.12 2.22
CA SER A 147 9.33 -12.10 2.67
C SER A 147 9.38 -13.36 1.79
N SER A 148 8.30 -13.70 1.09
CA SER A 148 8.23 -14.86 0.18
C SER A 148 9.01 -14.67 -1.13
N ILE A 149 9.26 -13.42 -1.55
CA ILE A 149 9.93 -13.09 -2.81
C ILE A 149 11.22 -12.26 -2.60
N ILE A 150 11.75 -12.23 -1.38
CA ILE A 150 13.00 -11.55 -1.06
C ILE A 150 14.15 -12.54 -0.96
N ASP A 151 15.25 -12.21 -1.65
CA ASP A 151 16.50 -12.94 -1.57
C ASP A 151 17.29 -12.49 -0.33
N TYR A 152 17.28 -13.28 0.74
CA TYR A 152 18.02 -13.01 1.97
C TYR A 152 19.53 -13.20 1.84
N THR A 153 20.06 -13.43 0.63
CA THR A 153 21.50 -13.35 0.31
C THR A 153 21.88 -12.07 -0.47
N ASP A 154 20.87 -11.29 -0.88
CA ASP A 154 21.05 -10.00 -1.56
C ASP A 154 20.81 -8.84 -0.59
N ARG A 155 21.89 -8.25 -0.04
CA ARG A 155 21.82 -7.13 0.90
C ARG A 155 21.17 -5.87 0.33
N THR A 156 21.03 -5.76 -1.00
CA THR A 156 20.44 -4.58 -1.64
C THR A 156 18.92 -4.53 -1.49
N THR A 157 18.30 -5.68 -1.28
CA THR A 157 16.85 -5.82 -1.16
C THR A 157 16.38 -6.37 0.18
N CYS A 158 17.12 -7.32 0.78
CA CYS A 158 16.67 -8.01 2.00
C CYS A 158 16.51 -7.09 3.23
N VAL A 159 17.18 -5.94 3.23
CA VAL A 159 17.11 -4.94 4.30
C VAL A 159 15.90 -4.02 4.21
N LEU A 160 15.07 -4.13 3.17
CA LEU A 160 14.00 -3.16 2.89
C LEU A 160 12.61 -3.65 3.32
N PHE A 161 12.24 -4.85 2.88
CA PHE A 161 10.84 -5.28 2.82
C PHE A 161 10.36 -6.01 4.08
N GLY A 162 9.09 -5.80 4.41
CA GLY A 162 8.35 -6.51 5.43
C GLY A 162 6.97 -6.93 4.94
N ASP A 163 6.25 -7.69 5.74
CA ASP A 163 4.93 -8.24 5.45
C ASP A 163 3.85 -7.47 6.23
N GLY A 164 2.69 -7.30 5.64
CA GLY A 164 1.58 -6.62 6.28
C GLY A 164 0.35 -6.47 5.41
N ALA A 165 -0.73 -6.05 6.04
CA ALA A 165 -2.00 -5.75 5.40
C ALA A 165 -2.65 -4.50 6.01
N GLY A 166 -3.43 -3.81 5.20
CA GLY A 166 -4.37 -2.81 5.66
C GLY A 166 -5.61 -2.80 4.79
N ALA A 167 -6.75 -2.58 5.39
CA ALA A 167 -8.05 -2.62 4.74
C ALA A 167 -8.90 -1.40 5.09
N VAL A 168 -9.72 -0.97 4.15
CA VAL A 168 -10.75 0.04 4.37
C VAL A 168 -12.09 -0.43 3.83
N VAL A 169 -13.17 -0.03 4.51
CA VAL A 169 -14.54 -0.17 4.00
C VAL A 169 -14.98 1.17 3.43
N LEU A 170 -15.44 1.15 2.18
CA LEU A 170 -15.98 2.30 1.47
C LEU A 170 -17.50 2.22 1.43
N VAL A 171 -18.15 3.36 1.71
CA VAL A 171 -19.61 3.51 1.66
C VAL A 171 -20.00 4.85 1.00
N PRO A 172 -21.24 5.02 0.53
CA PRO A 172 -21.74 6.33 0.11
C PRO A 172 -21.63 7.35 1.26
N ALA A 173 -21.37 8.60 0.91
CA ALA A 173 -21.36 9.74 1.83
C ALA A 173 -22.48 10.71 1.44
N ASP A 174 -23.12 11.32 2.44
CA ASP A 174 -24.04 12.43 2.23
C ASP A 174 -23.30 13.69 1.77
N ASP A 175 -23.99 14.66 1.23
CA ASP A 175 -23.40 15.89 0.66
C ASP A 175 -22.58 16.70 1.66
N SER A 176 -22.95 16.68 2.94
CA SER A 176 -22.26 17.39 4.03
C SER A 176 -21.12 16.60 4.68
N GLU A 177 -20.99 15.32 4.39
CA GLU A 177 -19.99 14.47 5.03
C GLU A 177 -18.60 14.59 4.39
N PRO A 178 -17.52 14.38 5.16
CA PRO A 178 -16.19 14.19 4.61
C PRO A 178 -16.15 12.98 3.65
N ALA A 179 -15.37 13.09 2.57
CA ALA A 179 -15.34 12.08 1.51
C ALA A 179 -14.00 12.08 0.78
N ILE A 180 -13.78 11.09 -0.08
CA ILE A 180 -12.71 11.11 -1.08
C ILE A 180 -13.07 12.21 -2.09
N ILE A 181 -12.10 13.12 -2.33
CA ILE A 181 -12.31 14.33 -3.13
C ILE A 181 -11.88 14.08 -4.57
N ASP A 182 -10.62 13.60 -4.74
CA ASP A 182 -9.99 13.51 -6.03
C ASP A 182 -8.82 12.52 -6.03
N PHE A 183 -8.39 12.11 -7.22
CA PHE A 183 -7.22 11.23 -7.38
C PHE A 183 -6.53 11.48 -8.72
N ALA A 184 -5.28 11.09 -8.80
CA ALA A 184 -4.54 11.00 -10.05
C ALA A 184 -3.67 9.75 -10.06
N HIS A 185 -3.63 9.07 -11.20
CA HIS A 185 -2.77 7.91 -11.43
C HIS A 185 -1.97 8.09 -12.72
N GLU A 186 -0.79 7.48 -12.76
CA GLU A 186 0.12 7.50 -13.90
C GLU A 186 0.92 6.20 -13.93
N ILE A 187 1.28 5.74 -15.10
CA ILE A 187 2.23 4.64 -15.31
C ILE A 187 3.35 5.08 -16.24
N ASP A 188 4.55 4.57 -15.97
CA ASP A 188 5.70 4.67 -16.88
C ASP A 188 6.29 3.26 -17.05
N GLY A 189 5.86 2.58 -18.10
CA GLY A 189 6.29 1.20 -18.38
C GLY A 189 7.78 1.05 -18.69
N SER A 190 8.49 2.14 -18.98
CA SER A 190 9.94 2.09 -19.19
C SER A 190 10.73 1.78 -17.92
N GLY A 191 10.11 1.97 -16.75
CA GLY A 191 10.70 1.70 -15.44
C GLY A 191 10.77 0.22 -15.05
N GLY A 192 10.15 -0.67 -15.82
CA GLY A 192 10.07 -2.09 -15.48
C GLY A 192 11.40 -2.76 -15.11
N PRO A 193 12.48 -2.57 -15.87
CA PRO A 193 13.78 -3.17 -15.54
C PRO A 193 14.40 -2.68 -14.23
N ALA A 194 14.03 -1.50 -13.74
CA ALA A 194 14.62 -0.92 -12.53
C ALA A 194 14.09 -1.53 -11.22
N LEU A 195 12.91 -2.15 -11.25
CA LEU A 195 12.31 -2.83 -10.09
C LEU A 195 11.36 -3.92 -10.60
N CYS A 196 11.79 -5.18 -10.51
CA CYS A 196 11.02 -6.32 -11.02
C CYS A 196 11.38 -7.63 -10.32
N MET A 197 10.55 -8.64 -10.54
CA MET A 197 10.86 -10.06 -10.34
C MET A 197 10.96 -10.70 -11.73
N PRO A 198 12.18 -11.11 -12.20
CA PRO A 198 12.39 -11.46 -13.59
C PRO A 198 11.66 -12.70 -14.08
N ALA A 199 11.51 -13.72 -13.22
CA ALA A 199 10.90 -15.00 -13.57
C ALA A 199 9.61 -15.26 -12.79
N GLY A 200 8.85 -16.28 -13.21
CA GLY A 200 7.56 -16.67 -12.63
C GLY A 200 6.34 -16.21 -13.45
N GLY A 201 6.54 -15.30 -14.41
CA GLY A 201 5.50 -14.88 -15.34
C GLY A 201 5.56 -15.63 -16.70
N SER A 202 4.64 -15.29 -17.60
CA SER A 202 4.53 -15.94 -18.93
C SER A 202 5.74 -15.71 -19.84
N ARG A 203 6.48 -14.63 -19.66
CA ARG A 203 7.72 -14.35 -20.42
C ARG A 203 8.86 -15.30 -20.02
N MET A 204 8.94 -15.65 -18.75
CA MET A 204 9.97 -16.51 -18.19
C MET A 204 9.33 -17.41 -17.12
N PRO A 205 8.67 -18.51 -17.55
CA PRO A 205 8.07 -19.46 -16.61
C PRO A 205 9.11 -20.09 -15.69
N ALA A 206 8.66 -20.67 -14.57
CA ALA A 206 9.53 -21.35 -13.63
C ALA A 206 10.22 -22.55 -14.30
N SER A 207 11.53 -22.69 -14.07
CA SER A 207 12.37 -23.80 -14.52
C SER A 207 13.51 -24.01 -13.52
N HIS A 208 14.22 -25.15 -13.59
CA HIS A 208 15.42 -25.37 -12.79
C HIS A 208 16.43 -24.24 -12.96
N GLU A 209 16.67 -23.82 -14.20
CA GLU A 209 17.58 -22.72 -14.52
C GLU A 209 17.16 -21.39 -13.84
N THR A 210 15.88 -21.03 -13.90
CA THR A 210 15.42 -19.76 -13.30
C THR A 210 15.47 -19.78 -11.78
N VAL A 211 15.29 -20.97 -11.16
CA VAL A 211 15.44 -21.16 -9.71
C VAL A 211 16.91 -21.07 -9.31
N GLU A 212 17.81 -21.78 -9.99
CA GLU A 212 19.26 -21.74 -9.74
C GLU A 212 19.84 -20.33 -9.88
N LYS A 213 19.39 -19.58 -10.90
CA LYS A 213 19.76 -18.18 -11.13
C LYS A 213 19.08 -17.18 -10.19
N ARG A 214 18.26 -17.64 -9.24
CA ARG A 214 17.54 -16.81 -8.25
C ARG A 214 16.72 -15.69 -8.90
N LEU A 215 16.06 -15.97 -10.02
CA LEU A 215 15.26 -14.99 -10.78
C LEU A 215 13.83 -14.81 -10.26
N HIS A 216 13.42 -15.64 -9.27
CA HIS A 216 12.12 -15.54 -8.58
C HIS A 216 12.14 -14.60 -7.37
N TYR A 217 13.16 -13.73 -7.28
CA TYR A 217 13.30 -12.72 -6.24
C TYR A 217 13.32 -11.32 -6.82
N VAL A 218 12.90 -10.37 -6.01
CA VAL A 218 12.91 -8.94 -6.36
C VAL A 218 14.33 -8.48 -6.68
N LYS A 219 14.47 -7.77 -7.80
CA LYS A 219 15.69 -7.07 -8.22
C LYS A 219 15.40 -5.58 -8.31
N GLN A 220 16.33 -4.75 -7.82
CA GLN A 220 16.14 -3.30 -7.74
C GLN A 220 17.39 -2.52 -8.10
N ASP A 221 17.26 -1.54 -9.02
CA ASP A 221 18.18 -0.42 -9.16
C ASP A 221 17.72 0.73 -8.24
N GLY A 222 18.23 0.74 -7.02
CA GLY A 222 17.81 1.70 -6.00
C GLY A 222 18.05 3.16 -6.38
N GLN A 223 19.04 3.47 -7.23
CA GLN A 223 19.31 4.86 -7.65
C GLN A 223 18.27 5.36 -8.64
N THR A 224 17.91 4.55 -9.63
CA THR A 224 16.85 4.87 -10.61
C THR A 224 15.51 5.01 -9.92
N VAL A 225 15.15 4.04 -9.04
CA VAL A 225 13.92 4.09 -8.25
C VAL A 225 13.84 5.34 -7.39
N PHE A 226 14.93 5.69 -6.67
CA PHE A 226 14.97 6.88 -5.80
C PHE A 226 14.69 8.16 -6.58
N LYS A 227 15.41 8.40 -7.68
CA LYS A 227 15.27 9.61 -8.50
C LYS A 227 13.85 9.75 -9.05
N PHE A 228 13.30 8.64 -9.55
CA PHE A 228 11.95 8.60 -10.09
C PHE A 228 10.91 8.88 -8.98
N ALA A 229 11.01 8.20 -7.86
CA ALA A 229 10.04 8.30 -6.77
C ALA A 229 9.95 9.71 -6.20
N VAL A 230 11.09 10.36 -5.90
CA VAL A 230 11.09 11.73 -5.35
C VAL A 230 10.42 12.72 -6.31
N ARG A 231 10.77 12.67 -7.60
CA ARG A 231 10.22 13.56 -8.62
C ARG A 231 8.75 13.31 -8.85
N LYS A 232 8.36 12.07 -9.05
CA LYS A 232 6.98 11.70 -9.42
C LYS A 232 5.98 11.85 -8.27
N THR A 233 6.41 11.62 -7.02
CA THR A 233 5.57 11.90 -5.86
C THR A 233 5.19 13.38 -5.79
N GLU A 234 6.15 14.29 -5.98
CA GLU A 234 5.86 15.74 -6.04
C GLU A 234 4.91 16.07 -7.19
N GLU A 235 5.23 15.64 -8.41
CA GLU A 235 4.46 15.96 -9.63
C GLU A 235 2.99 15.51 -9.51
N ILE A 236 2.75 14.27 -9.06
CA ILE A 236 1.39 13.73 -8.96
C ILE A 236 0.57 14.42 -7.86
N CYS A 237 1.21 14.74 -6.72
CA CYS A 237 0.58 15.46 -5.63
C CYS A 237 0.19 16.88 -6.06
N ARG A 238 1.10 17.62 -6.70
CA ARG A 238 0.80 18.97 -7.22
C ARG A 238 -0.37 18.94 -8.20
N ARG A 239 -0.40 17.97 -9.12
CA ARG A 239 -1.51 17.83 -10.09
C ARG A 239 -2.87 17.71 -9.39
N VAL A 240 -2.97 16.91 -8.33
CA VAL A 240 -4.23 16.76 -7.57
C VAL A 240 -4.57 18.05 -6.82
N LEU A 241 -3.60 18.69 -6.18
CA LEU A 241 -3.82 19.93 -5.44
C LEU A 241 -4.23 21.09 -6.36
N GLU A 242 -3.53 21.29 -7.46
CA GLU A 242 -3.83 22.34 -8.45
C GLU A 242 -5.23 22.19 -9.05
N ARG A 243 -5.61 20.95 -9.41
CA ARG A 243 -6.93 20.67 -9.95
C ARG A 243 -8.06 21.00 -8.95
N ASN A 244 -7.77 20.89 -7.66
CA ASN A 244 -8.70 21.25 -6.58
C ASN A 244 -8.49 22.67 -6.04
N ARG A 245 -7.60 23.45 -6.63
CA ARG A 245 -7.26 24.83 -6.19
C ARG A 245 -6.82 24.90 -4.73
N LEU A 246 -6.03 23.93 -4.30
CA LEU A 246 -5.50 23.82 -2.95
C LEU A 246 -4.01 24.13 -2.93
N ASP A 247 -3.60 24.87 -1.90
CA ASP A 247 -2.19 25.06 -1.57
C ASP A 247 -1.71 23.90 -0.68
N PRO A 248 -0.46 23.40 -0.82
CA PRO A 248 0.09 22.37 0.05
C PRO A 248 -0.03 22.66 1.55
N SER A 249 0.00 23.95 1.95
CA SER A 249 -0.17 24.35 3.35
C SER A 249 -1.56 24.03 3.95
N GLN A 250 -2.54 23.68 3.12
CA GLN A 250 -3.88 23.27 3.56
C GLN A 250 -3.97 21.79 3.89
N ILE A 251 -2.95 20.99 3.55
CA ILE A 251 -2.91 19.56 3.87
C ILE A 251 -2.62 19.39 5.35
N ASP A 252 -3.50 18.69 6.06
CA ASP A 252 -3.32 18.39 7.48
C ASP A 252 -2.37 17.21 7.69
N LEU A 253 -2.45 16.17 6.85
CA LEU A 253 -1.52 15.04 6.88
C LEU A 253 -1.16 14.54 5.47
N PHE A 254 0.15 14.34 5.25
CA PHE A 254 0.71 13.68 4.08
C PHE A 254 1.12 12.24 4.43
N VAL A 255 0.52 11.28 3.75
CA VAL A 255 0.77 9.85 3.91
C VAL A 255 1.36 9.29 2.62
N SER A 256 2.67 9.31 2.51
CA SER A 256 3.38 8.72 1.37
C SER A 256 3.63 7.23 1.59
N HIS A 257 3.79 6.48 0.49
CA HIS A 257 4.34 5.13 0.52
C HIS A 257 5.64 5.08 1.34
N GLN A 258 5.75 4.12 2.25
CA GLN A 258 6.82 4.00 3.24
C GLN A 258 7.97 3.11 2.72
N ALA A 259 8.62 3.52 1.61
CA ALA A 259 9.74 2.77 1.03
C ALA A 259 11.08 3.08 1.67
N ASN A 260 11.31 4.37 1.94
CA ASN A 260 12.59 4.88 2.44
C ASN A 260 12.38 6.28 3.02
N ARG A 261 12.91 6.53 4.22
CA ARG A 261 12.80 7.83 4.89
C ARG A 261 13.28 8.98 3.99
N ARG A 262 14.39 8.79 3.27
CA ARG A 262 14.97 9.82 2.40
C ARG A 262 14.06 10.20 1.23
N ILE A 263 13.30 9.25 0.68
CA ILE A 263 12.31 9.52 -0.39
C ILE A 263 11.17 10.36 0.19
N ILE A 264 10.62 9.96 1.33
CA ILE A 264 9.49 10.63 1.97
C ILE A 264 9.84 12.07 2.32
N THR A 265 10.97 12.28 3.02
CA THR A 265 11.41 13.64 3.42
C THR A 265 11.73 14.53 2.22
N ALA A 266 12.38 13.98 1.17
CA ALA A 266 12.67 14.76 -0.03
C ALA A 266 11.41 15.17 -0.80
N ALA A 267 10.42 14.28 -0.92
CA ALA A 267 9.15 14.58 -1.57
C ALA A 267 8.34 15.60 -0.77
N ALA A 268 8.26 15.46 0.56
CA ALA A 268 7.58 16.42 1.45
C ALA A 268 8.21 17.80 1.39
N ALA A 269 9.54 17.89 1.43
CA ALA A 269 10.28 19.16 1.31
C ALA A 269 9.99 19.87 -0.03
N ARG A 270 9.93 19.13 -1.14
CA ARG A 270 9.56 19.68 -2.46
C ARG A 270 8.12 20.16 -2.52
N LEU A 271 7.22 19.55 -1.78
CA LEU A 271 5.84 20.00 -1.62
C LEU A 271 5.72 21.20 -0.66
N GLY A 272 6.77 21.55 0.08
CA GLY A 272 6.72 22.59 1.10
C GLY A 272 5.99 22.19 2.39
N LEU A 273 5.88 20.88 2.65
CA LEU A 273 5.20 20.35 3.84
C LEU A 273 6.18 20.27 5.02
N PRO A 274 5.80 20.76 6.21
CA PRO A 274 6.60 20.61 7.42
C PRO A 274 6.56 19.18 7.92
N ASP A 275 7.62 18.74 8.61
CA ASP A 275 7.73 17.36 9.16
C ASP A 275 6.56 16.98 10.05
N SER A 276 5.96 17.94 10.77
CA SER A 276 4.79 17.69 11.62
C SER A 276 3.55 17.20 10.87
N ARG A 277 3.48 17.43 9.56
CA ARG A 277 2.39 16.99 8.68
C ARG A 277 2.74 15.73 7.88
N VAL A 278 3.90 15.14 8.10
CA VAL A 278 4.35 13.94 7.40
C VAL A 278 4.36 12.77 8.37
N ILE A 279 3.73 11.66 8.00
CA ILE A 279 3.85 10.41 8.76
C ILE A 279 5.03 9.57 8.23
N ILE A 280 5.84 9.10 9.14
CA ILE A 280 6.95 8.16 8.86
C ILE A 280 6.90 7.06 9.91
N ASN A 281 6.57 5.84 9.50
CA ASN A 281 6.50 4.66 10.37
C ASN A 281 7.30 3.47 9.85
N LEU A 282 7.99 3.62 8.72
CA LEU A 282 8.76 2.54 8.08
C LEU A 282 9.86 1.96 8.99
N GLU A 283 10.26 2.67 10.04
CA GLU A 283 11.26 2.18 11.00
C GLU A 283 10.79 0.91 11.73
N MET A 284 9.47 0.76 11.91
CA MET A 284 8.86 -0.37 12.61
C MET A 284 8.45 -1.51 11.67
N TYR A 285 8.11 -1.19 10.42
CA TYR A 285 7.48 -2.16 9.50
C TYR A 285 8.32 -2.49 8.27
N GLY A 286 9.32 -1.64 7.94
CA GLY A 286 9.96 -1.69 6.64
C GLY A 286 9.02 -1.29 5.51
N ASN A 287 9.36 -1.68 4.30
CA ASN A 287 8.52 -1.49 3.12
C ASN A 287 7.55 -2.68 2.96
N THR A 288 6.31 -2.51 3.37
CA THR A 288 5.22 -3.50 3.22
C THR A 288 4.43 -3.30 1.92
N THR A 289 5.04 -2.71 0.90
CA THR A 289 4.46 -2.48 -0.44
C THR A 289 3.07 -1.86 -0.44
N ALA A 290 2.02 -2.57 -0.85
CA ALA A 290 0.66 -2.02 -0.88
C ALA A 290 0.08 -1.72 0.51
N ALA A 291 0.56 -2.37 1.58
CA ALA A 291 0.08 -2.15 2.93
C ALA A 291 0.67 -0.89 3.60
N THR A 292 1.72 -0.26 3.05
CA THR A 292 2.43 0.84 3.71
C THR A 292 1.55 2.05 4.02
N ILE A 293 0.71 2.46 3.08
CA ILE A 293 -0.17 3.63 3.26
C ILE A 293 -1.24 3.37 4.33
N PRO A 294 -2.02 2.29 4.28
CA PRO A 294 -3.00 2.04 5.33
C PRO A 294 -2.36 1.80 6.70
N LEU A 295 -1.17 1.17 6.79
CA LEU A 295 -0.41 1.05 8.04
C LEU A 295 -0.01 2.41 8.59
N ALA A 296 0.54 3.30 7.75
CA ALA A 296 0.94 4.64 8.16
C ALA A 296 -0.25 5.50 8.58
N LEU A 297 -1.37 5.41 7.87
CA LEU A 297 -2.60 6.10 8.22
C LEU A 297 -3.18 5.56 9.55
N GLY A 298 -3.16 4.24 9.75
CA GLY A 298 -3.58 3.60 11.00
C GLY A 298 -2.75 4.03 12.20
N ASP A 299 -1.43 4.17 12.05
CA ASP A 299 -0.55 4.70 13.10
C ASP A 299 -0.86 6.16 13.41
N ALA A 300 -1.01 7.00 12.38
CA ALA A 300 -1.35 8.40 12.55
C ALA A 300 -2.68 8.60 13.32
N ILE A 301 -3.66 7.73 13.09
CA ILE A 301 -4.93 7.72 13.84
C ILE A 301 -4.70 7.31 15.29
N ARG A 302 -3.94 6.23 15.55
CA ARG A 302 -3.62 5.78 16.91
C ARG A 302 -2.83 6.82 17.72
N GLU A 303 -1.98 7.59 17.04
CA GLU A 303 -1.22 8.70 17.63
C GLU A 303 -2.07 9.97 17.82
N GLY A 304 -3.34 9.98 17.42
CA GLY A 304 -4.22 11.14 17.52
C GLY A 304 -3.86 12.29 16.57
N ARG A 305 -3.10 12.01 15.51
CA ARG A 305 -2.67 12.98 14.50
C ARG A 305 -3.71 13.19 13.39
N VAL A 306 -4.78 12.42 13.39
CA VAL A 306 -5.87 12.49 12.40
C VAL A 306 -7.18 12.72 13.11
N LYS A 307 -7.95 13.69 12.64
CA LYS A 307 -9.28 14.04 13.14
C LYS A 307 -10.29 14.05 11.99
N LYS A 308 -11.54 13.83 12.31
CA LYS A 308 -12.63 13.96 11.34
C LYS A 308 -12.62 15.33 10.67
N GLY A 309 -12.66 15.35 9.35
CA GLY A 309 -12.60 16.55 8.53
C GLY A 309 -11.20 16.93 8.06
N ASP A 310 -10.11 16.35 8.61
CA ASP A 310 -8.75 16.61 8.17
C ASP A 310 -8.56 16.30 6.69
N LEU A 311 -7.83 17.15 6.00
CA LEU A 311 -7.49 17.01 4.59
C LEU A 311 -6.21 16.17 4.47
N ILE A 312 -6.36 14.96 3.97
CA ILE A 312 -5.28 13.98 3.85
C ILE A 312 -4.90 13.79 2.39
N LEU A 313 -3.60 13.83 2.12
CA LEU A 313 -3.02 13.54 0.82
C LEU A 313 -2.25 12.23 0.89
N LEU A 314 -2.74 11.20 0.20
CA LEU A 314 -2.04 9.93 0.02
C LEU A 314 -1.20 9.99 -1.25
N ALA A 315 0.01 9.42 -1.23
CA ALA A 315 0.86 9.34 -2.41
C ALA A 315 1.64 8.02 -2.47
N SER A 316 1.78 7.48 -3.67
CA SER A 316 2.49 6.22 -3.90
C SER A 316 3.29 6.24 -5.19
N VAL A 317 4.42 5.56 -5.16
CA VAL A 317 5.21 5.18 -6.34
C VAL A 317 5.60 3.71 -6.18
N GLY A 318 5.35 2.91 -7.17
CA GLY A 318 5.62 1.48 -7.18
C GLY A 318 6.36 1.01 -8.43
N ALA A 319 6.69 -0.29 -8.43
CA ALA A 319 7.24 -0.93 -9.61
C ALA A 319 6.31 -0.78 -10.81
N GLY A 320 6.90 -0.70 -11.98
CA GLY A 320 6.16 -0.53 -13.22
C GLY A 320 6.79 0.50 -14.16
N PHE A 321 7.01 1.77 -13.91
CA PHE A 321 6.60 2.39 -12.62
C PHE A 321 5.13 2.70 -12.60
N THR A 322 4.54 2.63 -11.40
CA THR A 322 3.18 3.06 -11.11
C THR A 322 3.21 4.25 -10.16
N VAL A 323 2.32 5.21 -10.34
CA VAL A 323 2.26 6.44 -9.52
C VAL A 323 0.82 6.73 -9.17
N GLY A 324 0.55 7.11 -7.93
CA GLY A 324 -0.80 7.46 -7.49
C GLY A 324 -0.81 8.55 -6.42
N ALA A 325 -1.83 9.40 -6.47
CA ALA A 325 -2.20 10.30 -5.38
C ALA A 325 -3.71 10.29 -5.19
N VAL A 326 -4.15 10.35 -3.94
CA VAL A 326 -5.56 10.44 -3.54
C VAL A 326 -5.70 11.53 -2.51
N LEU A 327 -6.64 12.43 -2.73
CA LEU A 327 -7.00 13.51 -1.84
C LEU A 327 -8.35 13.19 -1.18
N LEU A 328 -8.41 13.25 0.13
CA LEU A 328 -9.62 12.95 0.87
C LEU A 328 -9.78 13.81 2.13
N ARG A 329 -11.03 14.00 2.57
CA ARG A 329 -11.31 14.42 3.95
C ARG A 329 -11.63 13.20 4.79
N TRP A 330 -10.97 13.11 5.95
CA TRP A 330 -11.14 11.98 6.85
C TRP A 330 -12.54 11.96 7.45
N ALA A 331 -13.24 10.81 7.42
CA ALA A 331 -14.66 10.73 7.74
C ALA A 331 -14.98 10.13 9.12
N ILE A 332 -14.02 9.46 9.76
CA ILE A 332 -14.21 8.75 11.03
C ILE A 332 -13.27 9.22 12.12
#